data_4437618991cfb524e4eb0b414666db72
#
_entry.id   4437618991cfb524e4eb0b414666db72
#
_cell.length_a   1.000
_cell.length_b   1.000
_cell.length_c   1.000
_cell.angle_alpha   90.00
_cell.angle_beta   90.00
_cell.angle_gamma   90.00
#
_symmetry.space_group_name_H-M   'P 1'
#
loop_
_entity.id
_entity.type
_entity.pdbx_description
1 polymer ?
#
loop_
_entity_poly.entity_id
_entity_poly.type
_entity_poly.pdbx_seq_one_letter_code
_entity_poly.pdbx_strand_id
1 'polypeptide(L)'
;AFEAVARGIDPELKNEYLGTSPRDALTDYVFSASELPGYYPIPQHCEMTFTRTPPRRIFFWCGVQPRAGGGETPMVDFRRVWADLDPAVRERFVQRGLRIVRNYSGPDTGDKDLWQLKRWDEMFRTRDRAEVERVAAREGFTPVWKDGDRLALISEHEAMRPHPETGEPVWFNHAQVFHLSAGPGELRRGFRLRPSPRSLFWWLAAAWLTARKRRLPAEEQALHCTWRDGSEIPDADLEAVRDAIWRNLVAIPWQQGDVLALDNHAVGHGRLPYRGPRMVAVCWA
;
A
#
# COMPACT_ATOMS: atom_id res chain seq x y z
N ALA A 1 13.28 17.36 -15.22
CA ALA A 1 13.62 18.11 -13.97
C ALA A 1 13.48 17.21 -12.75
N PHE A 2 12.28 16.66 -12.44
CA PHE A 2 12.05 15.84 -11.22
C PHE A 2 12.98 14.62 -11.16
N GLU A 3 13.09 13.82 -12.21
CA GLU A 3 13.99 12.68 -12.27
C GLU A 3 15.46 13.08 -12.02
N ALA A 4 15.90 14.23 -12.51
CA ALA A 4 17.26 14.73 -12.26
C ALA A 4 17.48 15.07 -10.78
N VAL A 5 16.49 15.62 -10.09
CA VAL A 5 16.57 15.89 -8.64
C VAL A 5 16.65 14.56 -7.87
N ALA A 6 15.80 13.59 -8.21
CA ALA A 6 15.81 12.27 -7.57
C ALA A 6 17.17 11.58 -7.76
N ARG A 7 17.73 11.59 -8.98
CA ARG A 7 19.05 11.01 -9.28
C ARG A 7 20.20 11.75 -8.59
N GLY A 8 20.04 13.03 -8.30
CA GLY A 8 21.00 13.79 -7.50
C GLY A 8 21.08 13.35 -6.03
N ILE A 9 20.00 12.76 -5.52
CA ILE A 9 19.92 12.21 -4.16
C ILE A 9 20.28 10.72 -4.17
N ASP A 10 19.74 9.96 -5.15
CA ASP A 10 19.98 8.54 -5.33
C ASP A 10 20.02 8.20 -6.82
N PRO A 11 21.20 7.88 -7.40
CA PRO A 11 21.35 7.67 -8.84
C PRO A 11 20.69 6.37 -9.33
N GLU A 12 20.44 5.39 -8.45
CA GLU A 12 19.97 4.05 -8.80
C GLU A 12 18.43 3.94 -8.85
N LEU A 13 17.79 4.79 -9.67
CA LEU A 13 16.34 4.71 -9.84
C LEU A 13 15.93 3.37 -10.47
N LYS A 14 14.84 2.81 -9.94
CA LYS A 14 14.23 1.56 -10.41
C LYS A 14 12.99 1.86 -11.25
N ASN A 15 12.74 1.04 -12.26
CA ASN A 15 11.57 1.12 -13.13
C ASN A 15 10.59 -0.06 -12.96
N GLU A 16 10.93 -1.04 -12.12
CA GLU A 16 10.08 -2.17 -11.81
C GLU A 16 9.11 -1.79 -10.69
N TYR A 17 7.84 -2.08 -10.89
CA TYR A 17 6.79 -1.83 -9.90
C TYR A 17 5.89 -3.07 -9.73
N LEU A 18 6.04 -3.74 -8.60
CA LEU A 18 5.26 -4.93 -8.24
C LEU A 18 4.10 -4.62 -7.28
N GLY A 19 3.76 -3.35 -7.13
CA GLY A 19 2.63 -2.90 -6.34
C GLY A 19 1.29 -3.10 -7.04
N THR A 20 0.20 -3.08 -6.26
CA THR A 20 -1.16 -3.32 -6.74
C THR A 20 -1.85 -2.07 -7.28
N SER A 21 -1.38 -0.87 -6.91
CA SER A 21 -1.99 0.40 -7.35
C SER A 21 -1.74 0.65 -8.85
N PRO A 22 -2.75 1.04 -9.62
CA PRO A 22 -2.54 1.46 -11.00
C PRO A 22 -1.73 2.76 -11.03
N ARG A 23 -0.76 2.82 -11.95
CA ARG A 23 0.12 3.97 -12.18
C ARG A 23 0.38 4.13 -13.66
N ASP A 24 0.31 5.35 -14.16
CA ASP A 24 0.69 5.67 -15.54
C ASP A 24 2.17 6.02 -15.58
N ALA A 25 2.90 5.47 -16.56
CA ALA A 25 4.28 5.82 -16.80
C ALA A 25 4.35 7.22 -17.44
N LEU A 26 5.07 8.14 -16.81
CA LEU A 26 5.35 9.49 -17.32
C LEU A 26 6.71 9.54 -18.03
N THR A 27 7.67 8.78 -17.53
CA THR A 27 8.95 8.45 -18.16
C THR A 27 9.30 6.99 -17.84
N ASP A 28 10.49 6.53 -18.22
CA ASP A 28 10.95 5.17 -17.88
C ASP A 28 11.03 4.93 -16.35
N TYR A 29 11.26 5.98 -15.56
CA TYR A 29 11.47 5.88 -14.10
C TYR A 29 10.48 6.71 -13.27
N VAL A 30 9.64 7.53 -13.90
CA VAL A 30 8.68 8.40 -13.22
C VAL A 30 7.27 7.96 -13.59
N PHE A 31 6.42 7.83 -12.57
CA PHE A 31 5.04 7.36 -12.67
C PHE A 31 4.08 8.34 -12.03
N SER A 32 2.79 8.25 -12.36
CA SER A 32 1.76 8.90 -11.57
C SER A 32 1.73 8.29 -10.17
N ALA A 33 1.48 9.09 -9.13
CA ALA A 33 1.53 8.59 -7.76
C ALA A 33 0.42 7.58 -7.46
N SER A 34 -0.78 7.78 -7.99
CA SER A 34 -1.88 6.80 -7.93
C SER A 34 -3.09 7.29 -8.73
N GLU A 35 -3.70 6.39 -9.49
CA GLU A 35 -4.92 6.61 -10.26
C GLU A 35 -6.21 6.25 -9.48
N LEU A 36 -6.10 5.93 -8.20
CA LEU A 36 -7.26 5.68 -7.35
C LEU A 36 -8.12 6.96 -7.21
N PRO A 37 -9.47 6.82 -7.14
CA PRO A 37 -10.36 7.97 -6.99
C PRO A 37 -9.98 8.90 -5.85
N GLY A 38 -10.09 10.21 -6.05
CA GLY A 38 -9.65 11.21 -5.06
C GLY A 38 -10.39 11.17 -3.72
N TYR A 39 -11.59 10.57 -3.66
CA TYR A 39 -12.32 10.41 -2.39
C TYR A 39 -11.80 9.24 -1.54
N TYR A 40 -11.05 8.31 -2.14
CA TYR A 40 -10.52 7.15 -1.44
C TYR A 40 -9.18 7.51 -0.79
N PRO A 41 -9.04 7.36 0.54
CA PRO A 41 -7.75 7.55 1.22
C PRO A 41 -6.82 6.39 0.86
N ILE A 42 -5.54 6.68 0.66
CA ILE A 42 -4.52 5.64 0.58
C ILE A 42 -3.89 5.52 1.97
N PRO A 43 -4.03 4.36 2.64
CA PRO A 43 -3.45 4.15 3.97
C PRO A 43 -1.92 4.30 3.93
N GLN A 44 -1.32 4.75 5.04
CA GLN A 44 0.11 4.93 5.16
C GLN A 44 0.84 3.58 5.11
N HIS A 45 1.87 3.52 4.27
CA HIS A 45 2.70 2.34 4.04
C HIS A 45 4.09 2.74 3.52
N CYS A 46 5.08 1.92 3.77
CA CYS A 46 6.33 1.96 3.00
C CYS A 46 6.11 1.21 1.68
N GLU A 47 6.67 1.69 0.58
CA GLU A 47 6.45 1.13 -0.74
C GLU A 47 7.02 -0.29 -0.86
N MET A 48 6.23 -1.21 -1.38
CA MET A 48 6.63 -2.59 -1.74
C MET A 48 7.29 -3.40 -0.59
N THR A 49 6.89 -3.21 0.67
CA THR A 49 7.44 -3.97 1.82
C THR A 49 7.24 -5.48 1.71
N PHE A 50 6.37 -5.93 0.83
CA PHE A 50 6.09 -7.34 0.57
C PHE A 50 7.06 -7.98 -0.43
N THR A 51 8.03 -7.24 -0.98
CA THR A 51 9.12 -7.76 -1.83
C THR A 51 10.38 -8.00 -1.01
N ARG A 52 11.29 -8.83 -1.53
CA ARG A 52 12.61 -9.03 -0.92
C ARG A 52 13.51 -7.81 -1.06
N THR A 53 13.33 -7.06 -2.15
CA THR A 53 14.15 -5.91 -2.51
C THR A 53 13.31 -4.64 -2.61
N PRO A 54 12.65 -4.19 -1.51
CA PRO A 54 11.89 -2.96 -1.54
C PRO A 54 12.81 -1.79 -1.88
N PRO A 55 12.27 -0.71 -2.48
CA PRO A 55 13.08 0.48 -2.72
C PRO A 55 13.55 1.07 -1.38
N ARG A 56 14.77 1.59 -1.36
CA ARG A 56 15.33 2.27 -0.18
C ARG A 56 14.83 3.70 -0.05
N ARG A 57 14.53 4.37 -1.17
CA ARG A 57 14.00 5.74 -1.22
C ARG A 57 12.80 5.84 -2.13
N ILE A 58 11.90 6.74 -1.78
CA ILE A 58 10.77 7.11 -2.62
C ILE A 58 10.71 8.64 -2.72
N PHE A 59 10.43 9.12 -3.91
CA PHE A 59 10.38 10.55 -4.22
C PHE A 59 9.01 10.90 -4.78
N PHE A 60 8.46 12.03 -4.37
CA PHE A 60 7.23 12.58 -4.91
C PHE A 60 7.47 14.00 -5.42
N TRP A 61 6.79 14.39 -6.49
CA TRP A 61 6.79 15.73 -7.02
C TRP A 61 5.38 16.21 -7.29
N CYS A 62 5.06 17.42 -6.82
CA CYS A 62 3.76 18.05 -7.04
C CYS A 62 3.76 18.87 -8.33
N GLY A 63 3.13 18.35 -9.38
CA GLY A 63 2.92 19.08 -10.61
C GLY A 63 1.67 19.95 -10.61
N VAL A 64 0.58 19.48 -9.95
CA VAL A 64 -0.66 20.23 -9.78
C VAL A 64 -1.15 20.07 -8.35
N GLN A 65 -1.11 21.17 -7.59
CA GLN A 65 -1.60 21.19 -6.22
C GLN A 65 -3.15 21.20 -6.16
N PRO A 66 -3.77 20.49 -5.19
CA PRO A 66 -5.22 20.54 -5.01
C PRO A 66 -5.68 21.93 -4.52
N ARG A 67 -6.49 22.61 -5.32
CA ARG A 67 -6.98 23.97 -4.94
C ARG A 67 -8.06 23.96 -3.87
N ALA A 68 -8.81 22.88 -3.74
CA ALA A 68 -9.91 22.75 -2.77
C ALA A 68 -9.46 22.17 -1.42
N GLY A 69 -8.17 22.05 -1.18
CA GLY A 69 -7.59 21.40 0.00
C GLY A 69 -7.71 19.88 -0.03
N GLY A 70 -7.00 19.21 0.87
CA GLY A 70 -6.83 17.76 0.85
C GLY A 70 -5.77 17.30 -0.14
N GLY A 71 -5.63 15.99 -0.31
CA GLY A 71 -4.68 15.40 -1.24
C GLY A 71 -3.23 15.50 -0.81
N GLU A 72 -2.99 15.85 0.43
CA GLU A 72 -1.67 15.79 1.05
C GLU A 72 -1.13 14.36 0.92
N THR A 73 0.19 14.23 0.87
CA THR A 73 0.89 12.96 1.09
C THR A 73 1.29 12.92 2.57
N PRO A 74 0.44 12.33 3.45
CA PRO A 74 0.80 12.22 4.86
C PRO A 74 1.99 11.28 5.02
N MET A 75 2.83 11.60 5.96
CA MET A 75 4.04 10.86 6.32
C MET A 75 3.93 10.34 7.75
N VAL A 76 4.54 9.22 8.02
CA VAL A 76 4.61 8.66 9.37
C VAL A 76 5.93 7.91 9.57
N ASP A 77 6.59 8.14 10.68
CA ASP A 77 7.75 7.37 11.10
C ASP A 77 7.29 6.03 11.70
N PHE A 78 7.51 4.93 10.99
CA PHE A 78 7.10 3.60 11.43
C PHE A 78 7.96 3.02 12.56
N ARG A 79 9.08 3.63 12.91
CA ARG A 79 9.82 3.34 14.14
C ARG A 79 9.00 3.81 15.35
N ARG A 80 8.44 5.02 15.26
CA ARG A 80 7.53 5.55 16.31
C ARG A 80 6.24 4.75 16.39
N VAL A 81 5.66 4.38 15.26
CA VAL A 81 4.47 3.50 15.26
C VAL A 81 4.75 2.20 16.00
N TRP A 82 5.89 1.56 15.72
CA TRP A 82 6.29 0.34 16.42
C TRP A 82 6.48 0.57 17.93
N ALA A 83 7.11 1.66 18.33
CA ALA A 83 7.32 2.02 19.73
C ALA A 83 6.01 2.29 20.49
N ASP A 84 5.04 2.94 19.82
CA ASP A 84 3.75 3.35 20.39
C ASP A 84 2.69 2.24 20.41
N LEU A 85 2.97 1.08 19.80
CA LEU A 85 2.07 -0.06 19.88
C LEU A 85 2.07 -0.66 21.28
N ASP A 86 0.89 -1.06 21.74
CA ASP A 86 0.75 -1.86 22.96
C ASP A 86 1.68 -3.09 22.90
N PRO A 87 2.45 -3.38 23.95
CA PRO A 87 3.38 -4.51 23.98
C PRO A 87 2.72 -5.86 23.65
N ALA A 88 1.50 -6.09 24.11
CA ALA A 88 0.80 -7.34 23.84
C ALA A 88 0.37 -7.44 22.35
N VAL A 89 0.04 -6.32 21.72
CA VAL A 89 -0.22 -6.28 20.26
C VAL A 89 1.07 -6.57 19.50
N ARG A 90 2.17 -5.91 19.84
CA ARG A 90 3.49 -6.15 19.21
C ARG A 90 3.88 -7.62 19.30
N GLU A 91 3.75 -8.20 20.50
CA GLU A 91 4.12 -9.59 20.75
C GLU A 91 3.33 -10.55 19.87
N ARG A 92 2.00 -10.37 19.76
CA ARG A 92 1.18 -11.19 18.86
C ARG A 92 1.65 -11.13 17.41
N PHE A 93 1.98 -9.93 16.91
CA PHE A 93 2.48 -9.77 15.55
C PHE A 93 3.85 -10.43 15.35
N VAL A 94 4.76 -10.32 16.32
CA VAL A 94 6.09 -10.94 16.26
C VAL A 94 5.98 -12.46 16.27
N GLN A 95 5.17 -13.02 17.19
CA GLN A 95 5.06 -14.46 17.34
C GLN A 95 4.33 -15.14 16.19
N ARG A 96 3.32 -14.49 15.62
CA ARG A 96 2.45 -15.10 14.64
C ARG A 96 2.85 -14.83 13.20
N GLY A 97 3.62 -13.77 12.93
CA GLY A 97 3.97 -13.37 11.58
C GLY A 97 2.76 -13.11 10.67
N LEU A 98 3.00 -12.80 9.44
CA LEU A 98 1.98 -12.37 8.48
C LEU A 98 2.02 -13.22 7.20
N ARG A 99 0.85 -13.45 6.63
CA ARG A 99 0.67 -14.06 5.31
C ARG A 99 -0.19 -13.12 4.45
N ILE A 100 0.34 -12.74 3.30
CA ILE A 100 -0.34 -11.88 2.33
C ILE A 100 -0.76 -12.73 1.13
N VAL A 101 -2.02 -12.62 0.74
CA VAL A 101 -2.59 -13.23 -0.47
C VAL A 101 -3.03 -12.10 -1.40
N ARG A 102 -2.55 -12.12 -2.65
CA ARG A 102 -2.93 -11.17 -3.70
C ARG A 102 -3.42 -11.97 -4.90
N ASN A 103 -4.69 -11.83 -5.25
CA ASN A 103 -5.31 -12.52 -6.38
C ASN A 103 -5.42 -11.58 -7.58
N TYR A 104 -4.99 -12.06 -8.73
CA TYR A 104 -4.99 -11.34 -10.01
C TYR A 104 -5.80 -12.11 -11.04
N SER A 105 -6.59 -11.39 -11.85
CA SER A 105 -7.21 -11.95 -13.03
C SER A 105 -6.19 -12.22 -14.14
N GLY A 106 -6.55 -13.09 -15.08
CA GLY A 106 -5.76 -13.35 -16.26
C GLY A 106 -5.97 -12.29 -17.35
N PRO A 107 -5.16 -12.38 -18.45
CA PRO A 107 -5.18 -11.42 -19.53
C PRO A 107 -6.53 -11.24 -20.23
N ASP A 108 -7.29 -12.33 -20.35
CA ASP A 108 -8.52 -12.38 -21.14
C ASP A 108 -9.79 -12.53 -20.26
N THR A 109 -9.64 -12.40 -18.93
CA THR A 109 -10.77 -12.50 -18.01
C THR A 109 -11.41 -11.13 -17.78
N GLY A 110 -12.73 -11.03 -18.04
CA GLY A 110 -13.50 -9.82 -17.81
C GLY A 110 -13.87 -9.54 -16.34
N ASP A 111 -13.49 -10.43 -15.43
CA ASP A 111 -13.82 -10.33 -14.00
C ASP A 111 -12.99 -9.24 -13.34
N LYS A 112 -13.63 -8.09 -13.16
CA LYS A 112 -13.08 -6.98 -12.35
C LYS A 112 -13.76 -7.00 -10.98
N ASP A 113 -13.14 -7.63 -9.99
CA ASP A 113 -13.46 -7.28 -8.60
C ASP A 113 -13.10 -5.80 -8.39
N LEU A 114 -13.97 -5.05 -7.72
CA LEU A 114 -13.77 -3.63 -7.38
C LEU A 114 -12.43 -3.35 -6.70
N TRP A 115 -11.80 -4.37 -6.10
CA TRP A 115 -10.51 -4.29 -5.42
C TRP A 115 -9.35 -4.87 -6.25
N GLN A 116 -9.64 -5.46 -7.40
CA GLN A 116 -8.64 -6.02 -8.30
C GLN A 116 -8.19 -4.93 -9.28
N LEU A 117 -7.10 -4.28 -8.94
CA LEU A 117 -6.64 -3.07 -9.61
C LEU A 117 -5.84 -3.34 -10.89
N LYS A 118 -5.22 -4.53 -11.01
CA LYS A 118 -4.41 -4.95 -12.15
C LYS A 118 -4.62 -6.43 -12.47
N ARG A 119 -4.38 -6.81 -13.72
CA ARG A 119 -4.20 -8.21 -14.12
C ARG A 119 -2.74 -8.60 -13.88
N TRP A 120 -2.46 -9.91 -13.82
CA TRP A 120 -1.07 -10.35 -13.61
C TRP A 120 -0.14 -10.02 -14.79
N ASP A 121 -0.65 -10.07 -16.04
CA ASP A 121 0.13 -9.70 -17.22
C ASP A 121 0.52 -8.21 -17.24
N GLU A 122 -0.36 -7.34 -16.75
CA GLU A 122 -0.07 -5.91 -16.57
C GLU A 122 0.96 -5.68 -15.46
N MET A 123 0.87 -6.43 -14.36
CA MET A 123 1.79 -6.28 -13.24
C MET A 123 3.20 -6.74 -13.59
N PHE A 124 3.33 -7.93 -14.22
CA PHE A 124 4.62 -8.49 -14.59
C PHE A 124 5.12 -8.02 -15.97
N ARG A 125 4.29 -7.30 -16.74
CA ARG A 125 4.58 -6.84 -18.10
C ARG A 125 4.99 -7.99 -19.04
N THR A 126 4.41 -9.15 -18.85
CA THR A 126 4.63 -10.35 -19.66
C THR A 126 3.40 -11.24 -19.65
N ARG A 127 3.25 -12.09 -20.66
CA ARG A 127 2.27 -13.19 -20.70
C ARG A 127 2.92 -14.57 -20.54
N ASP A 128 4.24 -14.59 -20.34
CA ASP A 128 4.98 -15.83 -20.11
C ASP A 128 4.90 -16.20 -18.61
N ARG A 129 4.23 -17.32 -18.30
CA ARG A 129 4.10 -17.84 -16.94
C ARG A 129 5.45 -18.19 -16.31
N ALA A 130 6.41 -18.72 -17.10
CA ALA A 130 7.74 -19.06 -16.60
C ALA A 130 8.49 -17.80 -16.15
N GLU A 131 8.34 -16.69 -16.88
CA GLU A 131 8.88 -15.39 -16.47
C GLU A 131 8.23 -14.91 -15.17
N VAL A 132 6.89 -15.01 -15.04
CA VAL A 132 6.16 -14.64 -13.81
C VAL A 132 6.67 -15.46 -12.63
N GLU A 133 6.84 -16.78 -12.78
CA GLU A 133 7.34 -17.67 -11.73
C GLU A 133 8.79 -17.32 -11.32
N ARG A 134 9.63 -16.96 -12.29
CA ARG A 134 11.01 -16.53 -12.03
C ARG A 134 11.06 -15.23 -11.23
N VAL A 135 10.27 -14.23 -11.62
CA VAL A 135 10.16 -12.96 -10.87
C VAL A 135 9.56 -13.20 -9.49
N ALA A 136 8.51 -14.01 -9.39
CA ALA A 136 7.88 -14.36 -8.12
C ALA A 136 8.89 -15.02 -7.16
N ALA A 137 9.66 -15.99 -7.63
CA ALA A 137 10.68 -16.66 -6.82
C ALA A 137 11.79 -15.68 -6.36
N ARG A 138 12.22 -14.78 -7.23
CA ARG A 138 13.21 -13.73 -6.90
C ARG A 138 12.70 -12.86 -5.75
N GLU A 139 11.43 -12.46 -5.80
CA GLU A 139 10.82 -11.55 -4.81
C GLU A 139 10.24 -12.28 -3.58
N GLY A 140 10.33 -13.60 -3.53
CA GLY A 140 9.86 -14.39 -2.39
C GLY A 140 8.35 -14.62 -2.38
N PHE A 141 7.70 -14.56 -3.54
CA PHE A 141 6.32 -14.93 -3.69
C PHE A 141 6.18 -16.39 -4.08
N THR A 142 5.15 -17.05 -3.56
CA THR A 142 4.70 -18.36 -4.02
C THR A 142 3.56 -18.14 -5.02
N PRO A 143 3.78 -18.36 -6.33
CA PRO A 143 2.72 -18.25 -7.32
C PRO A 143 1.85 -19.50 -7.28
N VAL A 144 0.52 -19.30 -7.31
CA VAL A 144 -0.47 -20.36 -7.38
C VAL A 144 -1.41 -20.04 -8.55
N TRP A 145 -1.27 -20.79 -9.63
CA TRP A 145 -2.15 -20.67 -10.78
C TRP A 145 -3.53 -21.30 -10.47
N LYS A 146 -4.59 -20.59 -10.78
CA LYS A 146 -5.99 -20.98 -10.56
C LYS A 146 -6.72 -21.10 -11.91
N ASP A 147 -7.90 -21.70 -11.87
CA ASP A 147 -8.78 -21.80 -13.04
C ASP A 147 -9.07 -20.43 -13.66
N GLY A 148 -9.28 -20.39 -15.00
CA GLY A 148 -9.51 -19.15 -15.74
C GLY A 148 -8.29 -18.25 -15.83
N ASP A 149 -7.09 -18.85 -15.86
CA ASP A 149 -5.81 -18.12 -15.98
C ASP A 149 -5.58 -17.07 -14.88
N ARG A 150 -6.15 -17.28 -13.69
CA ARG A 150 -5.95 -16.42 -12.53
C ARG A 150 -4.67 -16.79 -11.80
N LEU A 151 -4.05 -15.81 -11.14
CA LEU A 151 -2.84 -15.99 -10.35
C LEU A 151 -3.05 -15.52 -8.91
N ALA A 152 -2.75 -16.36 -7.94
CA ALA A 152 -2.55 -15.94 -6.56
C ALA A 152 -1.04 -15.83 -6.27
N LEU A 153 -0.63 -14.71 -5.69
CA LEU A 153 0.71 -14.53 -5.12
C LEU A 153 0.60 -14.56 -3.61
N ILE A 154 1.27 -15.51 -3.00
CA ILE A 154 1.31 -15.70 -1.55
C ILE A 154 2.70 -15.33 -1.06
N SER A 155 2.79 -14.58 0.02
CA SER A 155 4.05 -14.24 0.67
C SER A 155 3.91 -14.19 2.18
N GLU A 156 4.97 -14.57 2.89
CA GLU A 156 5.04 -14.52 4.34
C GLU A 156 6.03 -13.43 4.77
N HIS A 157 5.68 -12.73 5.84
CA HIS A 157 6.44 -11.58 6.32
C HIS A 157 6.50 -11.56 7.84
N GLU A 158 7.58 -11.00 8.34
CA GLU A 158 7.65 -10.54 9.72
C GLU A 158 6.88 -9.21 9.84
N ALA A 159 6.34 -8.95 11.03
CA ALA A 159 5.63 -7.69 11.28
C ALA A 159 6.61 -6.51 11.44
N MET A 160 7.79 -6.76 11.95
CA MET A 160 8.85 -5.80 12.21
C MET A 160 10.08 -6.17 11.39
N ARG A 161 10.77 -5.15 10.87
CA ARG A 161 12.07 -5.28 10.24
C ARG A 161 13.03 -4.25 10.86
N PRO A 162 14.26 -4.62 11.20
CA PRO A 162 15.24 -3.64 11.61
C PRO A 162 15.60 -2.72 10.44
N HIS A 163 15.74 -1.44 10.71
CA HIS A 163 16.21 -0.47 9.71
C HIS A 163 17.64 -0.84 9.27
N PRO A 164 17.95 -0.89 7.97
CA PRO A 164 19.22 -1.43 7.49
C PRO A 164 20.46 -0.63 7.94
N GLU A 165 20.32 0.67 8.19
CA GLU A 165 21.43 1.54 8.59
C GLU A 165 21.49 1.76 10.12
N THR A 166 20.34 1.91 10.79
CA THR A 166 20.31 2.27 12.21
C THR A 166 20.04 1.08 13.14
N GLY A 167 19.53 -0.04 12.59
CA GLY A 167 19.12 -1.21 13.37
C GLY A 167 17.83 -1.02 14.19
N GLU A 168 17.23 0.16 14.16
CA GLU A 168 15.99 0.45 14.89
C GLU A 168 14.83 -0.43 14.37
N PRO A 169 13.96 -0.92 15.25
CA PRO A 169 12.80 -1.70 14.83
C PRO A 169 11.76 -0.83 14.13
N VAL A 170 11.30 -1.27 12.97
CA VAL A 170 10.32 -0.58 12.13
C VAL A 170 9.11 -1.46 11.88
N TRP A 171 7.89 -0.92 11.98
CA TRP A 171 6.68 -1.56 11.45
C TRP A 171 6.76 -1.59 9.92
N PHE A 172 7.32 -2.67 9.35
CA PHE A 172 7.66 -2.74 7.93
C PHE A 172 6.91 -3.85 7.22
N ASN A 173 5.59 -3.65 7.05
CA ASN A 173 4.69 -4.58 6.39
C ASN A 173 3.43 -3.86 5.88
N HIS A 174 2.53 -4.60 5.22
CA HIS A 174 1.28 -4.06 4.65
C HIS A 174 0.00 -4.58 5.36
N ALA A 175 0.08 -5.16 6.56
CA ALA A 175 -1.09 -5.74 7.21
C ALA A 175 -2.23 -4.72 7.36
N GLN A 176 -1.93 -3.49 7.83
CA GLN A 176 -2.91 -2.44 8.02
C GLN A 176 -3.55 -1.94 6.73
N VAL A 177 -2.90 -2.18 5.56
CA VAL A 177 -3.35 -1.76 4.23
C VAL A 177 -4.12 -2.89 3.54
N PHE A 178 -3.60 -4.12 3.61
CA PHE A 178 -4.08 -5.25 2.82
C PHE A 178 -5.19 -6.04 3.50
N HIS A 179 -5.33 -5.94 4.81
CA HIS A 179 -6.44 -6.58 5.50
C HIS A 179 -7.79 -5.95 5.11
N LEU A 180 -8.83 -6.76 5.01
CA LEU A 180 -10.18 -6.33 4.60
C LEU A 180 -10.74 -5.14 5.41
N SER A 181 -10.35 -5.00 6.68
CA SER A 181 -10.79 -3.87 7.52
C SER A 181 -10.12 -2.54 7.17
N ALA A 182 -9.16 -2.50 6.23
CA ALA A 182 -8.45 -1.27 5.88
C ALA A 182 -9.39 -0.19 5.33
N GLY A 183 -10.22 -0.54 4.35
CA GLY A 183 -11.15 0.39 3.72
C GLY A 183 -12.09 1.10 4.71
N PRO A 184 -12.92 0.36 5.47
CA PRO A 184 -13.81 0.99 6.45
C PRO A 184 -13.05 1.69 7.58
N GLY A 185 -11.90 1.17 8.02
CA GLY A 185 -11.09 1.79 9.06
C GLY A 185 -10.55 3.17 8.67
N GLU A 186 -10.02 3.30 7.46
CA GLU A 186 -9.49 4.57 6.95
C GLU A 186 -10.60 5.56 6.60
N LEU A 187 -11.69 5.09 5.98
CA LEU A 187 -12.83 5.97 5.68
C LEU A 187 -13.51 6.49 6.95
N ARG A 188 -13.55 5.70 8.03
CA ARG A 188 -14.02 6.16 9.34
C ARG A 188 -13.16 7.28 9.89
N ARG A 189 -11.82 7.15 9.81
CA ARG A 189 -10.88 8.19 10.24
C ARG A 189 -10.99 9.43 9.39
N GLY A 190 -11.10 9.27 8.08
CA GLY A 190 -11.37 10.38 7.15
C GLY A 190 -12.67 11.10 7.45
N PHE A 191 -13.74 10.38 7.79
CA PHE A 191 -15.00 10.97 8.23
C PHE A 191 -14.84 11.75 9.55
N ARG A 192 -14.14 11.20 10.53
CA ARG A 192 -13.88 11.90 11.80
C ARG A 192 -13.05 13.17 11.61
N LEU A 193 -12.10 13.16 10.70
CA LEU A 193 -11.26 14.32 10.39
C LEU A 193 -12.05 15.42 9.66
N ARG A 194 -12.89 15.06 8.71
CA ARG A 194 -13.70 15.99 7.89
C ARG A 194 -15.12 15.43 7.72
N PRO A 195 -16.02 15.62 8.72
CA PRO A 195 -17.37 15.09 8.66
C PRO A 195 -18.16 15.69 7.49
N SER A 196 -18.80 14.82 6.70
CA SER A 196 -19.73 15.21 5.64
C SER A 196 -20.67 14.06 5.31
N PRO A 197 -21.88 14.31 4.74
CA PRO A 197 -22.76 13.24 4.30
C PRO A 197 -22.08 12.28 3.31
N ARG A 198 -21.23 12.82 2.43
CA ARG A 198 -20.48 12.02 1.45
C ARG A 198 -19.46 11.09 2.11
N SER A 199 -18.67 11.58 3.07
CA SER A 199 -17.68 10.74 3.77
C SER A 199 -18.36 9.70 4.66
N LEU A 200 -19.51 10.02 5.27
CA LEU A 200 -20.34 9.06 5.98
C LEU A 200 -20.85 7.94 5.04
N PHE A 201 -21.38 8.31 3.88
CA PHE A 201 -21.87 7.36 2.88
C PHE A 201 -20.76 6.38 2.48
N TRP A 202 -19.56 6.87 2.12
CA TRP A 202 -18.45 6.00 1.70
C TRP A 202 -17.96 5.09 2.83
N TRP A 203 -17.94 5.58 4.07
CA TRP A 203 -17.59 4.74 5.21
C TRP A 203 -18.61 3.61 5.40
N LEU A 204 -19.91 3.92 5.43
CA LEU A 204 -20.95 2.91 5.62
C LEU A 204 -21.00 1.91 4.45
N ALA A 205 -20.84 2.37 3.22
CA ALA A 205 -20.77 1.52 2.03
C ALA A 205 -19.56 0.55 2.10
N ALA A 206 -18.40 1.06 2.50
CA ALA A 206 -17.20 0.21 2.67
C ALA A 206 -17.38 -0.81 3.81
N ALA A 207 -17.98 -0.41 4.93
CA ALA A 207 -18.27 -1.32 6.05
C ALA A 207 -19.23 -2.43 5.63
N TRP A 208 -20.29 -2.10 4.90
CA TRP A 208 -21.22 -3.08 4.37
C TRP A 208 -20.58 -4.05 3.38
N LEU A 209 -19.79 -3.52 2.43
CA LEU A 209 -19.08 -4.33 1.45
C LEU A 209 -18.07 -5.28 2.11
N THR A 210 -17.33 -4.78 3.11
CA THR A 210 -16.39 -5.59 3.89
C THR A 210 -17.10 -6.71 4.63
N ALA A 211 -18.26 -6.43 5.27
CA ALA A 211 -19.05 -7.45 5.95
C ALA A 211 -19.52 -8.57 4.99
N ARG A 212 -19.84 -8.22 3.74
CA ARG A 212 -20.15 -9.23 2.71
C ARG A 212 -18.92 -10.05 2.29
N LYS A 213 -17.79 -9.37 2.06
CA LYS A 213 -16.54 -10.02 1.63
C LYS A 213 -15.94 -10.95 2.69
N ARG A 214 -16.18 -10.69 3.99
CA ARG A 214 -15.78 -11.60 5.08
C ARG A 214 -16.41 -13.00 5.01
N ARG A 215 -17.44 -13.20 4.17
CA ARG A 215 -18.02 -14.52 3.93
C ARG A 215 -17.20 -15.36 2.96
N LEU A 216 -16.26 -14.75 2.23
CA LEU A 216 -15.36 -15.44 1.32
C LEU A 216 -14.08 -15.84 2.09
N PRO A 217 -13.50 -17.01 1.80
CA PRO A 217 -12.20 -17.39 2.33
C PRO A 217 -11.12 -16.36 2.00
N ALA A 218 -10.08 -16.27 2.84
CA ALA A 218 -8.96 -15.35 2.61
C ALA A 218 -8.31 -15.55 1.23
N GLU A 219 -8.20 -16.80 0.78
CA GLU A 219 -7.63 -17.18 -0.51
C GLU A 219 -8.46 -16.72 -1.72
N GLU A 220 -9.72 -16.37 -1.53
CA GLU A 220 -10.63 -15.88 -2.59
C GLU A 220 -10.79 -14.35 -2.57
N GLN A 221 -10.21 -13.67 -1.58
CA GLN A 221 -10.20 -12.20 -1.54
C GLN A 221 -9.21 -11.67 -2.59
N ALA A 222 -9.56 -10.57 -3.26
CA ALA A 222 -8.64 -9.94 -4.22
C ALA A 222 -7.30 -9.59 -3.56
N LEU A 223 -7.36 -9.14 -2.31
CA LEU A 223 -6.22 -8.76 -1.50
C LEU A 223 -6.57 -8.97 -0.02
N HIS A 224 -5.76 -9.74 0.70
CA HIS A 224 -5.97 -9.96 2.12
C HIS A 224 -4.67 -10.28 2.87
N CYS A 225 -4.66 -9.98 4.16
CA CYS A 225 -3.58 -10.29 5.08
C CYS A 225 -4.14 -11.04 6.29
N THR A 226 -3.53 -12.17 6.61
CA THR A 226 -3.84 -13.02 7.75
C THR A 226 -2.60 -13.21 8.62
N TRP A 227 -2.74 -13.88 9.75
CA TRP A 227 -1.59 -14.48 10.40
C TRP A 227 -0.91 -15.50 9.47
N ARG A 228 0.34 -15.86 9.74
CA ARG A 228 1.11 -16.81 8.91
C ARG A 228 0.42 -18.16 8.77
N ASP A 229 -0.28 -18.61 9.80
CA ASP A 229 -1.05 -19.86 9.79
C ASP A 229 -2.38 -19.80 9.02
N GLY A 230 -2.70 -18.66 8.41
CA GLY A 230 -3.92 -18.42 7.65
C GLY A 230 -5.13 -17.98 8.50
N SER A 231 -5.02 -17.95 9.82
CA SER A 231 -6.11 -17.47 10.67
C SER A 231 -6.22 -15.94 10.64
N GLU A 232 -7.42 -15.42 10.86
CA GLU A 232 -7.72 -13.98 10.76
C GLU A 232 -7.00 -13.18 11.85
N ILE A 233 -6.49 -12.00 11.45
CA ILE A 233 -5.97 -10.99 12.39
C ILE A 233 -7.16 -10.29 13.03
N PRO A 234 -7.26 -10.20 14.36
CA PRO A 234 -8.34 -9.45 15.00
C PRO A 234 -8.38 -8.00 14.54
N ASP A 235 -9.56 -7.50 14.19
CA ASP A 235 -9.72 -6.09 13.80
C ASP A 235 -9.16 -5.13 14.86
N ALA A 236 -9.30 -5.47 16.14
CA ALA A 236 -8.80 -4.64 17.23
C ALA A 236 -7.28 -4.44 17.18
N ASP A 237 -6.51 -5.47 16.79
CA ASP A 237 -5.06 -5.38 16.65
C ASP A 237 -4.67 -4.45 15.50
N LEU A 238 -5.36 -4.56 14.36
CA LEU A 238 -5.13 -3.67 13.21
C LEU A 238 -5.62 -2.24 13.46
N GLU A 239 -6.69 -2.08 14.24
CA GLU A 239 -7.13 -0.75 14.67
C GLU A 239 -6.12 -0.09 15.60
N ALA A 240 -5.49 -0.84 16.51
CA ALA A 240 -4.39 -0.33 17.34
C ALA A 240 -3.20 0.16 16.49
N VAL A 241 -2.84 -0.60 15.45
CA VAL A 241 -1.80 -0.19 14.50
C VAL A 241 -2.20 1.09 13.77
N ARG A 242 -3.42 1.16 13.21
CA ARG A 242 -3.89 2.36 12.51
C ARG A 242 -3.99 3.57 13.45
N ASP A 243 -4.38 3.37 14.71
CA ASP A 243 -4.43 4.44 15.69
C ASP A 243 -3.02 4.96 16.01
N ALA A 244 -2.01 4.09 16.14
CA ALA A 244 -0.62 4.50 16.30
C ALA A 244 -0.12 5.27 15.06
N ILE A 245 -0.46 4.83 13.84
CA ILE A 245 -0.15 5.54 12.60
C ILE A 245 -0.76 6.95 12.62
N TRP A 246 -2.06 7.07 12.91
CA TRP A 246 -2.75 8.36 12.87
C TRP A 246 -2.31 9.33 13.97
N ARG A 247 -1.85 8.84 15.13
CA ARG A 247 -1.24 9.69 16.18
C ARG A 247 0.08 10.31 15.77
N ASN A 248 0.85 9.61 14.93
CA ASN A 248 2.19 10.03 14.48
C ASN A 248 2.18 10.63 13.06
N LEU A 249 1.00 10.86 12.48
CA LEU A 249 0.85 11.33 11.11
C LEU A 249 1.19 12.82 11.01
N VAL A 250 2.04 13.16 10.02
CA VAL A 250 2.35 14.52 9.61
C VAL A 250 1.86 14.73 8.19
N ALA A 251 1.05 15.75 7.97
CA ALA A 251 0.53 16.09 6.65
C ALA A 251 0.81 17.57 6.35
N ILE A 252 1.50 17.81 5.24
CA ILE A 252 1.85 19.16 4.77
C ILE A 252 1.10 19.38 3.45
N PRO A 253 0.38 20.50 3.28
CA PRO A 253 -0.26 20.83 2.02
C PRO A 253 0.78 20.98 0.90
N TRP A 254 0.52 20.35 -0.23
CA TRP A 254 1.35 20.46 -1.41
C TRP A 254 1.34 21.87 -2.00
N GLN A 255 2.50 22.33 -2.41
CA GLN A 255 2.67 23.47 -3.33
C GLN A 255 3.20 22.94 -4.66
N GLN A 256 2.80 23.59 -5.75
CA GLN A 256 3.30 23.22 -7.07
C GLN A 256 4.83 23.39 -7.14
N GLY A 257 5.52 22.36 -7.56
CA GLY A 257 6.98 22.30 -7.62
C GLY A 257 7.63 21.59 -6.43
N ASP A 258 6.93 21.38 -5.32
CA ASP A 258 7.46 20.67 -4.16
C ASP A 258 8.00 19.30 -4.56
N VAL A 259 9.13 18.93 -3.97
CA VAL A 259 9.71 17.59 -4.02
C VAL A 259 9.83 17.05 -2.61
N LEU A 260 9.32 15.84 -2.41
CA LEU A 260 9.44 15.10 -1.15
C LEU A 260 10.30 13.86 -1.38
N ALA A 261 11.37 13.72 -0.62
CA ALA A 261 12.22 12.53 -0.60
C ALA A 261 12.08 11.82 0.75
N LEU A 262 11.78 10.52 0.74
CA LEU A 262 11.57 9.72 1.94
C LEU A 262 12.52 8.54 1.98
N ASP A 263 13.00 8.24 3.18
CA ASP A 263 13.59 6.94 3.50
C ASP A 263 12.46 5.92 3.61
N ASN A 264 12.34 5.08 2.58
CA ASN A 264 11.26 4.11 2.49
C ASN A 264 11.42 2.94 3.49
N HIS A 265 12.59 2.78 4.12
CA HIS A 265 12.79 1.76 5.15
C HIS A 265 12.22 2.16 6.51
N ALA A 266 11.92 3.45 6.73
CA ALA A 266 11.41 3.95 8.00
C ALA A 266 10.15 4.79 7.87
N VAL A 267 9.99 5.55 6.78
CA VAL A 267 8.92 6.54 6.63
C VAL A 267 7.85 6.06 5.66
N GLY A 268 6.68 5.80 6.21
CA GLY A 268 5.49 5.50 5.43
C GLY A 268 4.85 6.76 4.86
N HIS A 269 4.15 6.58 3.76
CA HIS A 269 3.40 7.61 3.07
C HIS A 269 2.00 7.10 2.67
N GLY A 270 1.12 8.02 2.35
CA GLY A 270 -0.23 7.73 1.90
C GLY A 270 -0.83 8.87 1.09
N ARG A 271 -2.15 8.93 1.02
CA ARG A 271 -2.85 10.06 0.39
C ARG A 271 -4.15 10.36 1.14
N LEU A 272 -4.31 11.60 1.57
CA LEU A 272 -5.58 12.07 2.09
C LEU A 272 -6.59 12.32 0.95
N PRO A 273 -7.91 12.17 1.20
CA PRO A 273 -8.93 12.48 0.20
C PRO A 273 -8.85 13.92 -0.27
N TYR A 274 -9.20 14.14 -1.55
CA TYR A 274 -9.20 15.46 -2.17
C TYR A 274 -10.33 15.63 -3.19
N ARG A 275 -10.49 16.86 -3.66
CA ARG A 275 -11.41 17.23 -4.73
C ARG A 275 -10.69 18.09 -5.78
N GLY A 276 -11.13 17.97 -7.02
CA GLY A 276 -10.57 18.72 -8.14
C GLY A 276 -9.27 18.15 -8.69
N PRO A 277 -8.62 18.86 -9.59
CA PRO A 277 -7.36 18.44 -10.19
C PRO A 277 -6.25 18.28 -9.16
N ARG A 278 -5.48 17.22 -9.27
CA ARG A 278 -4.25 16.94 -8.52
C ARG A 278 -3.33 16.10 -9.39
N MET A 279 -2.07 16.50 -9.52
CA MET A 279 -1.06 15.67 -10.15
C MET A 279 0.17 15.62 -9.25
N VAL A 280 0.49 14.42 -8.80
CA VAL A 280 1.74 14.11 -8.09
C VAL A 280 2.40 12.96 -8.81
N ALA A 281 3.65 13.15 -9.18
CA ALA A 281 4.48 12.11 -9.75
C ALA A 281 5.31 11.40 -8.67
N VAL A 282 5.75 10.18 -8.95
CA VAL A 282 6.53 9.36 -8.03
C VAL A 282 7.64 8.64 -8.79
N CYS A 283 8.80 8.48 -8.14
CA CYS A 283 9.84 7.54 -8.53
C CYS A 283 10.50 6.94 -7.27
N TRP A 284 11.28 5.89 -7.43
CA TRP A 284 11.94 5.18 -6.32
C TRP A 284 13.32 4.65 -6.71
N ALA A 285 14.18 4.43 -5.68
CA ALA A 285 15.52 3.90 -5.81
C ALA A 285 15.76 2.72 -4.84
#